data_cda522db80ddb6b6aa8ce998cd85e6a4
#
_entry.id   cda522db80ddb6b6aa8ce998cd85e6a4
#
_cell.length_a   1.000
_cell.length_b   1.000
_cell.length_c   1.000
_cell.angle_alpha   90.00
_cell.angle_beta   90.00
_cell.angle_gamma   90.00
#
_symmetry.space_group_name_H-M   'P 1'
#
loop_
_entity.id
_entity.type
_entity.pdbx_description
1 polymer ?
#
loop_
_entity_poly.entity_id
_entity_poly.type
_entity_poly.pdbx_seq_one_letter_code
_entity_poly.pdbx_strand_id
1 'polypeptide(L)' 'MWTVKSDYVKGVLTYFVEHKETGECKGEFDCQPWAEEFASVLNKEEEKRGRRKDHRRHEHD' A
#
# COMPACT_ATOMS: atom_id res chain seq x y z
N MET A 1 -3.09 1.32 6.42
CA MET A 1 -2.67 2.20 5.34
C MET A 1 -1.22 1.96 4.98
N TRP A 2 -0.95 1.96 3.67
CA TRP A 2 0.39 1.67 3.20
C TRP A 2 1.11 2.95 2.83
N THR A 3 2.38 3.05 3.19
CA THR A 3 3.18 4.24 2.88
C THR A 3 4.46 3.80 2.20
N VAL A 4 5.05 4.72 1.44
CA VAL A 4 6.29 4.43 0.74
C VAL A 4 7.47 4.81 1.62
N LYS A 5 8.43 3.92 1.72
CA LYS A 5 9.64 4.16 2.48
C LYS A 5 10.83 3.91 1.59
N SER A 6 11.98 4.41 1.98
CA SER A 6 13.19 4.16 1.23
C SER A 6 14.32 3.84 2.18
N ASP A 7 15.25 3.03 1.73
CA ASP A 7 16.38 2.66 2.53
C ASP A 7 17.45 2.14 1.60
N TYR A 8 18.68 2.07 2.11
CA TYR A 8 19.76 1.55 1.31
C TYR A 8 19.92 0.07 1.64
N VAL A 9 19.83 -0.76 0.62
CA VAL A 9 19.99 -2.20 0.77
C VAL A 9 21.24 -2.58 -0.01
N LYS A 10 22.27 -3.02 0.67
CA LYS A 10 23.54 -3.37 0.07
C LYS A 10 24.07 -2.21 -0.78
N GLY A 11 23.92 -1.01 -0.25
CA GLY A 11 24.45 0.17 -0.93
C GLY A 11 23.60 0.70 -2.05
N VAL A 12 22.42 0.13 -2.27
CA VAL A 12 21.54 0.55 -3.34
C VAL A 12 20.26 1.14 -2.75
N LEU A 13 19.87 2.31 -3.21
CA LEU A 13 18.67 2.94 -2.72
C LEU A 13 17.46 2.15 -3.21
N THR A 14 16.67 1.67 -2.29
CA THR A 14 15.53 0.82 -2.60
C THR A 14 14.28 1.42 -1.98
N TYR A 15 13.19 1.40 -2.72
CA TYR A 15 11.91 1.88 -2.22
C TYR A 15 11.03 0.69 -1.93
N PHE A 16 10.25 0.76 -0.85
CA PHE A 16 9.35 -0.32 -0.53
C PHE A 16 8.13 0.27 0.16
N VAL A 17 7.10 -0.54 0.31
CA VAL A 17 5.84 -0.08 0.87
C VAL A 17 5.64 -0.75 2.21
N GLU A 18 5.32 0.02 3.22
CA GLU A 18 5.16 -0.48 4.57
C GLU A 18 3.77 -0.17 5.11
N HIS A 19 3.16 -1.13 5.77
CA HIS A 19 1.86 -0.91 6.37
C HIS A 19 2.05 -0.18 7.69
N LYS A 20 1.33 0.93 7.83
CA LYS A 20 1.52 1.79 8.96
C LYS A 20 1.15 1.15 10.27
N GLU A 21 0.12 0.32 10.30
CA GLU A 21 -0.33 -0.30 11.52
C GLU A 21 0.39 -1.59 11.88
N THR A 22 0.71 -2.40 10.90
CA THR A 22 1.29 -3.71 11.18
C THR A 22 2.79 -3.75 11.02
N GLY A 23 3.36 -2.79 10.31
CA GLY A 23 4.79 -2.80 10.05
C GLY A 23 5.20 -3.75 8.94
N GLU A 24 4.24 -4.34 8.26
CA GLU A 24 4.55 -5.28 7.20
C GLU A 24 5.11 -4.55 5.98
N CYS A 25 6.15 -5.08 5.35
CA CYS A 25 6.75 -4.46 4.19
C CYS A 25 6.50 -5.31 2.97
N LYS A 26 6.21 -4.67 1.86
CA LYS A 26 5.97 -5.37 0.61
C LYS A 26 6.64 -4.65 -0.53
N GLY A 27 7.08 -5.42 -1.52
CA GLY A 27 7.62 -4.85 -2.74
C GLY A 27 8.99 -4.26 -2.57
N GLU A 28 9.75 -4.28 -3.64
CA GLU A 28 11.04 -3.63 -3.66
C GLU A 28 11.13 -2.99 -5.02
N PHE A 29 11.34 -1.69 -5.04
CA PHE A 29 11.36 -0.96 -6.29
C PHE A 29 12.61 -0.10 -6.35
N ASP A 30 13.12 0.12 -7.54
CA ASP A 30 14.28 0.98 -7.67
C ASP A 30 13.87 2.38 -8.09
N CYS A 31 12.59 2.68 -8.23
CA CYS A 31 12.19 4.06 -8.44
C CYS A 31 10.93 4.37 -7.67
N GLN A 32 10.85 5.60 -7.22
CA GLN A 32 9.79 6.03 -6.34
C GLN A 32 8.40 5.99 -6.96
N PRO A 33 8.21 6.39 -8.21
CA PRO A 33 6.87 6.37 -8.78
C PRO A 33 6.22 5.00 -8.76
N TRP A 34 7.01 3.96 -9.00
CA TRP A 34 6.48 2.62 -8.98
C TRP A 34 6.06 2.21 -7.58
N ALA A 35 6.85 2.57 -6.58
CA ALA A 35 6.51 2.27 -5.21
C ALA A 35 5.25 2.99 -4.79
N GLU A 36 5.09 4.23 -5.21
CA GLU A 36 3.91 4.99 -4.88
C GLU A 36 2.67 4.42 -5.54
N GLU A 37 2.80 3.95 -6.75
CA GLU A 37 1.68 3.37 -7.42
C GLU A 37 1.26 2.07 -6.73
N PHE A 38 2.23 1.28 -6.33
CA PHE A 38 1.95 0.04 -5.62
C PHE A 38 1.23 0.34 -4.31
N ALA A 39 1.71 1.32 -3.56
CA ALA A 39 1.07 1.71 -2.31
C ALA A 39 -0.37 2.18 -2.55
N SER A 40 -0.58 2.91 -3.63
CA SER A 40 -1.90 3.40 -3.97
C SER A 40 -2.85 2.24 -4.24
N VAL A 41 -2.39 1.23 -4.96
CA VAL A 41 -3.22 0.07 -5.26
C VAL A 41 -3.57 -0.67 -3.97
N LEU A 42 -2.58 -0.86 -3.10
CA LEU A 42 -2.83 -1.54 -1.84
C LEU A 42 -3.82 -0.76 -0.97
N ASN A 43 -3.68 0.54 -0.95
CA ASN A 43 -4.58 1.37 -0.16
C ASN A 43 -5.99 1.33 -0.72
N LYS A 44 -6.13 1.27 -2.02
CA LYS A 44 -7.43 1.18 -2.61
C LYS A 44 -8.09 -0.14 -2.25
N GLU A 45 -7.32 -1.21 -2.27
CA GLU A 45 -7.86 -2.49 -1.92
C GLU A 45 -8.26 -2.55 -0.45
N GLU A 46 -7.45 -1.96 0.40
CA GLU A 46 -7.74 -1.92 1.80
C GLU A 46 -9.00 -1.11 2.06
N GLU A 47 -9.13 0.02 1.41
CA GLU A 47 -10.27 0.86 1.55
C GLU A 47 -11.53 0.14 1.04
N LYS A 48 -11.42 -0.55 -0.07
CA LYS A 48 -12.51 -1.27 -0.60
C LYS A 48 -12.98 -2.35 0.35
N ARG A 49 -12.05 -3.07 0.96
CA ARG A 49 -12.39 -4.08 1.90
C ARG A 49 -13.07 -3.49 3.11
N GLY A 50 -12.58 -2.37 3.60
CA GLY A 50 -13.18 -1.71 4.74
C GLY A 50 -14.57 -1.22 4.45
N ARG A 51 -14.83 -0.77 3.24
CA ARG A 51 -16.11 -0.25 2.88
C ARG A 51 -17.08 -1.31 2.44
N ARG A 52 -16.61 -2.52 2.27
CA ARG A 52 -17.43 -3.54 1.75
C ARG A 52 -18.70 -3.74 2.54
N LYS A 53 -18.66 -3.64 3.84
CA LYS A 53 -19.82 -3.81 4.61
C LYS A 53 -20.83 -2.75 4.34
N ASP A 54 -20.41 -1.51 4.27
CA ASP A 54 -21.33 -0.43 4.00
C ASP A 54 -21.84 -0.53 2.61
N HIS A 55 -21.01 -0.92 1.71
CA HIS A 55 -21.38 -1.03 0.34
C HIS A 55 -22.48 -2.04 0.18
N ARG A 56 -22.43 -3.12 0.91
CA ARG A 56 -23.45 -4.09 0.80
C ARG A 56 -24.79 -3.56 1.18
N ARG A 57 -24.85 -2.75 2.20
CA ARG A 57 -26.08 -2.18 2.58
C ARG A 57 -26.61 -1.28 1.55
N HIS A 58 -25.72 -0.54 0.91
CA HIS A 58 -26.16 0.28 -0.08
C HIS A 58 -26.72 -0.43 -1.23
N GLU A 59 -26.15 -1.52 -1.61
CA GLU A 59 -26.64 -2.24 -2.68
C GLU A 59 -27.99 -2.68 -2.55
N HIS A 60 -28.46 -2.86 -1.39
CA HIS A 60 -29.72 -3.28 -1.15
C HIS A 60 -30.70 -2.34 -1.59
N ASP A 61 -30.34 -1.14 -1.62
CA ASP A 61 -31.25 -0.21 -2.06
C ASP A 61 -31.32 -0.15 -3.51
#